data_3fae08a0d73b081dcc3b34cc7ee05308
#
_entry.id   3fae08a0d73b081dcc3b34cc7ee05308
#
_cell.length_a   1.000
_cell.length_b   1.000
_cell.length_c   1.000
_cell.angle_alpha   90.00
_cell.angle_beta   90.00
_cell.angle_gamma   90.00
#
_symmetry.space_group_name_H-M   'P 1'
#
loop_
_entity.id
_entity.type
_entity.pdbx_description
1 polymer ?
#
loop_
_entity_poly.entity_id
_entity_poly.type
_entity_poly.pdbx_seq_one_letter_code
_entity_poly.pdbx_strand_id
1 'polypeptide(L)'
;ITQEFLNPLVQNLLNNEHIVSLSWRDQHQLENGIITNITRKISNKLIGFIPLHIQLSNGSDERILIKSKALDTEVIKGLHLISASIDTALADLIKLHQKQLEYNQCHLKETVIYEHLQQAGFVAMPKFFGKYIHTQREIHLLIQEWIKTEHIALSNSENQPENWTDDWIQVSLSSIQTAHKVLESLPQSRPDLFNEFKPWHSLNLYGKLMNILIEECADIDHIEALQDINASLLTLESDQAAVRWPKSLIHNDFNPRNVLMRNSGMPCIYDWELAMIDFPQRDIIEFLSFVLPEDFSAQSFMLYLKEHYLEIVQRKGPGHELGFEEYLKAAEMAIKTYICCRVSFYEVSGIVAKYDFSPRILAVSLRMHQIIESELQNA
;
A
#
# COMPACT_ATOMS: atom_id res chain seq x y z
N ILE A 1 26.27 10.34 6.34
CA ILE A 1 26.46 9.03 5.69
C ILE A 1 27.81 9.06 5.01
N THR A 2 28.69 8.11 5.37
CA THR A 2 30.04 8.00 4.83
C THR A 2 30.25 6.63 4.17
N GLN A 3 31.34 6.45 3.45
CA GLN A 3 31.73 5.16 2.86
C GLN A 3 31.92 4.10 3.94
N GLU A 4 32.60 4.44 5.03
CA GLU A 4 32.85 3.54 6.18
C GLU A 4 31.53 3.07 6.81
N PHE A 5 30.50 3.92 6.81
CA PHE A 5 29.18 3.56 7.32
C PHE A 5 28.44 2.62 6.37
N LEU A 6 28.51 2.87 5.05
CA LEU A 6 27.73 2.11 4.06
C LEU A 6 28.38 0.76 3.69
N ASN A 7 29.70 0.70 3.57
CA ASN A 7 30.40 -0.50 3.13
C ASN A 7 30.00 -1.78 3.88
N PRO A 8 29.97 -1.84 5.21
CA PRO A 8 29.56 -3.05 5.92
C PRO A 8 28.08 -3.42 5.71
N LEU A 9 27.22 -2.47 5.32
CA LEU A 9 25.79 -2.69 5.12
C LEU A 9 25.46 -3.27 3.74
N VAL A 10 26.29 -2.99 2.71
CA VAL A 10 25.99 -3.34 1.32
C VAL A 10 26.99 -4.33 0.68
N GLN A 11 28.09 -4.62 1.34
CA GLN A 11 29.21 -5.41 0.81
C GLN A 11 28.79 -6.78 0.26
N ASN A 12 27.96 -7.53 0.98
CA ASN A 12 27.53 -8.87 0.56
C ASN A 12 26.65 -8.85 -0.71
N LEU A 13 26.06 -7.70 -1.05
CA LEU A 13 25.11 -7.54 -2.15
C LEU A 13 25.75 -6.93 -3.38
N LEU A 14 26.93 -6.35 -3.24
CA LEU A 14 27.74 -5.78 -4.30
C LEU A 14 28.84 -6.75 -4.78
N ASN A 15 28.63 -8.06 -4.64
CA ASN A 15 29.61 -9.10 -5.06
C ASN A 15 31.01 -8.91 -4.46
N ASN A 16 31.08 -8.54 -3.18
CA ASN A 16 32.29 -8.22 -2.43
C ASN A 16 33.05 -6.96 -2.91
N GLU A 17 32.44 -6.17 -3.79
CA GLU A 17 32.94 -4.84 -4.12
C GLU A 17 32.71 -3.87 -2.97
N HIS A 18 33.57 -2.86 -2.85
CA HIS A 18 33.42 -1.81 -1.85
C HIS A 18 33.25 -0.43 -2.51
N ILE A 19 32.63 0.47 -1.79
CA ILE A 19 32.39 1.84 -2.24
C ILE A 19 33.71 2.61 -2.10
N VAL A 20 34.21 3.14 -3.23
CA VAL A 20 35.44 3.95 -3.28
C VAL A 20 35.15 5.44 -3.34
N SER A 21 34.00 5.83 -3.87
CA SER A 21 33.53 7.21 -3.82
C SER A 21 32.01 7.29 -3.60
N LEU A 22 31.58 8.39 -3.01
CA LEU A 22 30.20 8.67 -2.65
C LEU A 22 29.90 10.12 -2.99
N SER A 23 28.82 10.36 -3.74
CA SER A 23 28.30 11.69 -3.99
C SER A 23 26.79 11.77 -3.77
N TRP A 24 26.34 12.92 -3.28
CA TRP A 24 24.92 13.20 -3.14
C TRP A 24 24.36 13.67 -4.48
N ARG A 25 23.14 13.24 -4.80
CA ARG A 25 22.36 13.83 -5.88
C ARG A 25 21.35 14.84 -5.35
N ASP A 26 21.00 15.77 -6.23
CA ASP A 26 19.98 16.76 -5.95
C ASP A 26 18.63 16.08 -5.66
N GLN A 27 18.05 16.40 -4.51
CA GLN A 27 16.79 15.81 -4.03
C GLN A 27 15.56 16.29 -4.83
N HIS A 28 15.71 17.25 -5.72
CA HIS A 28 14.60 17.89 -6.45
C HIS A 28 13.81 16.96 -7.39
N GLN A 29 14.24 15.71 -7.56
CA GLN A 29 13.59 14.73 -8.45
C GLN A 29 12.84 13.61 -7.69
N LEU A 30 12.87 13.59 -6.36
CA LEU A 30 12.21 12.56 -5.57
C LEU A 30 11.04 13.18 -4.80
N GLU A 31 9.83 12.86 -5.24
CA GLU A 31 8.63 13.17 -4.48
C GLU A 31 8.54 12.24 -3.27
N ASN A 32 8.46 12.83 -2.10
CA ASN A 32 8.17 12.06 -0.89
C ASN A 32 6.68 11.74 -0.85
N GLY A 33 6.34 10.53 -0.41
CA GLY A 33 4.95 10.15 -0.15
C GLY A 33 4.25 11.07 0.87
N ILE A 34 2.94 10.99 0.94
CA ILE A 34 2.08 11.83 1.80
C ILE A 34 2.53 11.77 3.26
N ILE A 35 2.71 10.56 3.80
CA ILE A 35 3.15 10.32 5.19
C ILE A 35 4.52 10.97 5.45
N THR A 36 5.48 10.76 4.54
CA THR A 36 6.82 11.34 4.65
C THR A 36 6.77 12.88 4.66
N ASN A 37 5.95 13.49 3.81
CA ASN A 37 5.82 14.95 3.75
C ASN A 37 5.23 15.54 5.02
N ILE A 38 4.28 14.85 5.64
CA ILE A 38 3.65 15.25 6.90
C ILE A 38 4.66 15.12 8.04
N THR A 39 5.26 13.96 8.19
CA THR A 39 6.16 13.65 9.31
C THR A 39 7.43 14.49 9.27
N ARG A 40 7.97 14.76 8.09
CA ARG A 40 9.15 15.62 7.90
C ARG A 40 8.97 17.04 8.43
N LYS A 41 7.74 17.56 8.40
CA LYS A 41 7.45 18.93 8.89
C LYS A 41 7.39 19.02 10.42
N ILE A 42 7.17 17.92 11.12
CA ILE A 42 6.94 17.87 12.58
C ILE A 42 8.04 17.14 13.34
N SER A 43 8.90 16.40 12.65
CA SER A 43 10.02 15.67 13.24
C SER A 43 11.29 16.53 13.22
N ASN A 44 12.14 16.36 14.23
CA ASN A 44 13.49 16.91 14.26
C ASN A 44 14.54 15.94 13.67
N LYS A 45 14.11 14.84 13.08
CA LYS A 45 14.96 13.84 12.43
C LYS A 45 14.99 14.03 10.92
N LEU A 46 16.04 13.53 10.29
CA LEU A 46 16.10 13.45 8.84
C LEU A 46 15.18 12.28 8.40
N ILE A 47 13.99 12.60 7.91
CA ILE A 47 13.02 11.65 7.37
C ILE A 47 12.91 11.88 5.86
N GLY A 48 12.79 10.80 5.09
CA GLY A 48 12.60 10.83 3.65
C GLY A 48 13.71 10.13 2.88
N PHE A 49 13.84 10.49 1.60
CA PHE A 49 14.74 9.85 0.66
C PHE A 49 16.08 10.56 0.59
N ILE A 50 17.16 9.75 0.56
CA ILE A 50 18.54 10.18 0.46
C ILE A 50 19.16 9.45 -0.75
N PRO A 51 19.13 10.07 -1.94
CA PRO A 51 19.69 9.49 -3.15
C PRO A 51 21.21 9.65 -3.19
N LEU A 52 21.91 8.55 -3.44
CA LEU A 52 23.36 8.53 -3.51
C LEU A 52 23.85 7.92 -4.83
N HIS A 53 24.91 8.49 -5.38
CA HIS A 53 25.75 7.90 -6.43
C HIS A 53 26.96 7.28 -5.77
N ILE A 54 27.23 6.04 -6.04
CA ILE A 54 28.37 5.31 -5.51
C ILE A 54 29.22 4.76 -6.66
N GLN A 55 30.53 4.87 -6.52
CA GLN A 55 31.48 4.18 -7.38
C GLN A 55 32.06 2.99 -6.61
N LEU A 56 32.10 1.84 -7.25
CA LEU A 56 32.60 0.60 -6.69
C LEU A 56 34.08 0.39 -7.06
N SER A 57 34.74 -0.47 -6.29
CA SER A 57 36.17 -0.81 -6.48
C SER A 57 36.50 -1.40 -7.86
N ASN A 58 35.52 -2.02 -8.52
CA ASN A 58 35.66 -2.50 -9.89
C ASN A 58 35.50 -1.41 -10.97
N GLY A 59 35.28 -0.15 -10.56
CA GLY A 59 35.06 1.00 -11.43
C GLY A 59 33.62 1.18 -11.91
N SER A 60 32.66 0.31 -11.53
CA SER A 60 31.28 0.49 -11.89
C SER A 60 30.60 1.57 -11.03
N ASP A 61 29.62 2.25 -11.63
CA ASP A 61 28.77 3.25 -10.97
C ASP A 61 27.40 2.66 -10.67
N GLU A 62 26.98 2.78 -9.41
CA GLU A 62 25.66 2.37 -8.96
C GLU A 62 24.89 3.52 -8.32
N ARG A 63 23.58 3.38 -8.28
CA ARG A 63 22.69 4.33 -7.61
C ARG A 63 21.95 3.63 -6.51
N ILE A 64 22.04 4.17 -5.31
CA ILE A 64 21.33 3.68 -4.15
C ILE A 64 20.40 4.74 -3.59
N LEU A 65 19.28 4.29 -3.06
CA LEU A 65 18.32 5.12 -2.32
C LEU A 65 18.30 4.67 -0.88
N ILE A 66 18.58 5.59 0.03
CA ILE A 66 18.38 5.36 1.45
C ILE A 66 17.05 6.00 1.83
N LYS A 67 16.12 5.18 2.33
CA LYS A 67 14.83 5.63 2.88
C LYS A 67 14.98 5.72 4.39
N SER A 68 14.95 6.92 4.93
CA SER A 68 14.93 7.17 6.37
C SER A 68 13.49 7.23 6.84
N LYS A 69 13.09 6.26 7.65
CA LYS A 69 11.69 6.02 8.04
C LYS A 69 11.29 6.88 9.25
N ALA A 70 10.08 7.40 9.21
CA ALA A 70 9.41 7.96 10.38
C ALA A 70 8.96 6.83 11.32
N LEU A 71 8.96 7.08 12.62
CA LEU A 71 8.31 6.18 13.57
C LEU A 71 6.78 6.25 13.41
N ASP A 72 6.10 5.17 13.74
CA ASP A 72 4.64 5.12 13.80
C ASP A 72 4.03 6.23 14.67
N THR A 73 4.64 6.53 15.80
CA THR A 73 4.24 7.64 16.70
C THR A 73 4.35 9.02 16.03
N GLU A 74 5.34 9.23 15.15
CA GLU A 74 5.49 10.46 14.37
C GLU A 74 4.42 10.54 13.28
N VAL A 75 4.11 9.41 12.63
CA VAL A 75 3.03 9.31 11.64
C VAL A 75 1.69 9.66 12.28
N ILE A 76 1.35 9.02 13.40
CA ILE A 76 0.10 9.28 14.14
C ILE A 76 0.00 10.74 14.58
N LYS A 77 1.11 11.34 15.05
CA LYS A 77 1.13 12.78 15.38
C LYS A 77 0.82 13.65 14.17
N GLY A 78 1.34 13.28 13.00
CA GLY A 78 1.06 13.99 11.74
C GLY A 78 -0.42 13.91 11.35
N LEU A 79 -0.98 12.69 11.40
CA LEU A 79 -2.38 12.44 11.12
C LEU A 79 -3.31 13.20 12.10
N HIS A 80 -2.98 13.18 13.40
CA HIS A 80 -3.71 13.94 14.40
C HIS A 80 -3.72 15.45 14.10
N LEU A 81 -2.59 16.04 13.68
CA LEU A 81 -2.53 17.46 13.34
C LEU A 81 -3.36 17.83 12.11
N ILE A 82 -3.35 16.98 11.06
CA ILE A 82 -4.21 17.17 9.88
C ILE A 82 -5.67 17.09 10.28
N SER A 83 -6.04 16.05 11.00
CA SER A 83 -7.42 15.84 11.43
C SER A 83 -7.92 16.94 12.35
N ALA A 84 -7.07 17.48 13.23
CA ALA A 84 -7.42 18.61 14.09
C ALA A 84 -7.73 19.90 13.32
N SER A 85 -7.20 20.06 12.10
CA SER A 85 -7.54 21.19 11.24
C SER A 85 -8.86 21.04 10.51
N ILE A 86 -9.46 19.84 10.54
CA ILE A 86 -10.75 19.52 9.93
C ILE A 86 -11.82 19.40 11.00
N ASP A 87 -11.59 18.52 11.99
CA ASP A 87 -12.52 18.21 13.07
C ASP A 87 -11.74 17.73 14.31
N THR A 88 -11.95 18.41 15.46
CA THR A 88 -11.23 18.08 16.70
C THR A 88 -11.62 16.72 17.26
N ALA A 89 -12.88 16.29 17.11
CA ALA A 89 -13.31 14.98 17.56
C ALA A 89 -12.69 13.86 16.72
N LEU A 90 -12.51 14.06 15.41
CA LEU A 90 -11.77 13.15 14.53
C LEU A 90 -10.32 12.99 14.99
N ALA A 91 -9.67 14.09 15.34
CA ALA A 91 -8.28 14.07 15.84
C ALA A 91 -8.17 13.28 17.16
N ASP A 92 -9.10 13.46 18.08
CA ASP A 92 -9.15 12.70 19.34
C ASP A 92 -9.35 11.20 19.10
N LEU A 93 -10.19 10.83 18.12
CA LEU A 93 -10.42 9.45 17.73
C LEU A 93 -9.17 8.80 17.10
N ILE A 94 -8.42 9.51 16.26
CA ILE A 94 -7.15 9.01 15.72
C ILE A 94 -6.16 8.70 16.85
N LYS A 95 -6.06 9.60 17.83
CA LYS A 95 -5.20 9.39 19.00
C LYS A 95 -5.67 8.22 19.86
N LEU A 96 -6.96 8.09 20.06
CA LEU A 96 -7.57 6.99 20.83
C LEU A 96 -7.25 5.63 20.20
N HIS A 97 -7.40 5.53 18.87
CA HIS A 97 -7.27 4.29 18.12
C HIS A 97 -5.88 4.07 17.49
N GLN A 98 -4.87 4.83 17.89
CA GLN A 98 -3.53 4.81 17.27
C GLN A 98 -2.91 3.42 17.10
N LYS A 99 -3.17 2.47 18.03
CA LYS A 99 -2.64 1.10 17.99
C LYS A 99 -3.42 0.15 17.08
N GLN A 100 -4.64 0.51 16.72
CA GLN A 100 -5.52 -0.23 15.82
C GLN A 100 -5.36 0.21 14.36
N LEU A 101 -4.71 1.36 14.12
CA LEU A 101 -4.47 1.86 12.79
C LEU A 101 -3.38 1.06 12.08
N GLU A 102 -3.46 1.01 10.77
CA GLU A 102 -2.52 0.33 9.86
C GLU A 102 -1.06 0.81 9.98
N TYR A 103 -0.84 1.99 10.53
CA TYR A 103 0.48 2.60 10.70
C TYR A 103 1.33 1.99 11.83
N ASN A 104 0.74 1.11 12.64
CA ASN A 104 1.45 0.47 13.75
C ASN A 104 2.71 -0.25 13.24
N GLN A 105 3.87 0.11 13.79
CA GLN A 105 5.20 -0.41 13.43
C GLN A 105 5.58 -0.28 11.94
N CYS A 106 5.01 0.68 11.22
CA CYS A 106 5.26 0.91 9.78
C CYS A 106 6.76 1.06 9.46
N HIS A 107 7.56 1.62 10.37
CA HIS A 107 8.99 1.81 10.21
C HIS A 107 9.82 0.50 10.18
N LEU A 108 9.24 -0.63 10.60
CA LEU A 108 9.92 -1.94 10.64
C LEU A 108 9.45 -2.89 9.54
N LYS A 109 8.15 -2.84 9.19
CA LYS A 109 7.49 -3.82 8.31
C LYS A 109 8.18 -3.94 6.96
N GLU A 110 8.40 -2.83 6.28
CA GLU A 110 8.97 -2.79 4.92
C GLU A 110 10.33 -3.49 4.86
N THR A 111 11.20 -3.26 5.83
CA THR A 111 12.52 -3.87 5.88
C THR A 111 12.46 -5.40 6.00
N VAL A 112 11.57 -5.90 6.87
CA VAL A 112 11.41 -7.34 7.10
C VAL A 112 10.82 -8.02 5.86
N ILE A 113 9.88 -7.36 5.19
CA ILE A 113 9.29 -7.86 3.95
C ILE A 113 10.34 -7.92 2.83
N TYR A 114 11.14 -6.89 2.63
CA TYR A 114 12.19 -6.90 1.60
C TYR A 114 13.23 -7.98 1.83
N GLU A 115 13.66 -8.21 3.07
CA GLU A 115 14.57 -9.31 3.39
C GLU A 115 13.96 -10.67 3.00
N HIS A 116 12.70 -10.89 3.34
CA HIS A 116 12.00 -12.14 3.04
C HIS A 116 11.78 -12.35 1.54
N LEU A 117 11.29 -11.32 0.83
CA LEU A 117 11.08 -11.36 -0.62
C LEU A 117 12.38 -11.61 -1.38
N GLN A 118 13.47 -10.96 -0.97
CA GLN A 118 14.79 -11.15 -1.58
C GLN A 118 15.32 -12.57 -1.36
N GLN A 119 15.19 -13.11 -0.15
CA GLN A 119 15.60 -14.49 0.16
C GLN A 119 14.82 -15.52 -0.67
N ALA A 120 13.57 -15.23 -0.99
CA ALA A 120 12.72 -16.07 -1.84
C ALA A 120 12.97 -15.85 -3.34
N GLY A 121 13.85 -14.93 -3.74
CA GLY A 121 14.14 -14.64 -5.14
C GLY A 121 13.03 -13.86 -5.87
N PHE A 122 12.18 -13.13 -5.14
CA PHE A 122 11.15 -12.27 -5.74
C PHE A 122 11.79 -11.08 -6.49
N VAL A 123 11.43 -10.91 -7.77
CA VAL A 123 12.11 -9.97 -8.68
C VAL A 123 11.33 -8.68 -8.93
N ALA A 124 10.01 -8.67 -8.66
CA ALA A 124 9.16 -7.50 -8.90
C ALA A 124 9.24 -6.48 -7.75
N MET A 125 10.44 -6.19 -7.28
CA MET A 125 10.73 -5.20 -6.24
C MET A 125 12.05 -4.49 -6.54
N PRO A 126 12.38 -3.33 -5.90
CA PRO A 126 13.72 -2.77 -5.94
C PRO A 126 14.72 -3.75 -5.32
N LYS A 127 15.96 -3.80 -5.83
CA LYS A 127 17.03 -4.55 -5.14
C LYS A 127 17.17 -3.99 -3.73
N PHE A 128 17.10 -4.84 -2.74
CA PHE A 128 17.33 -4.48 -1.35
C PHE A 128 18.80 -4.68 -1.01
N PHE A 129 19.49 -3.64 -0.60
CA PHE A 129 20.92 -3.70 -0.28
C PHE A 129 21.20 -3.88 1.22
N GLY A 130 20.28 -3.46 2.08
CA GLY A 130 20.44 -3.64 3.51
C GLY A 130 19.64 -2.67 4.35
N LYS A 131 19.90 -2.71 5.63
CA LYS A 131 19.23 -1.87 6.63
C LYS A 131 20.24 -1.37 7.68
N TYR A 132 19.87 -0.26 8.32
CA TYR A 132 20.50 0.18 9.56
C TYR A 132 19.45 0.56 10.57
N ILE A 133 19.49 -0.06 11.74
CA ILE A 133 18.56 0.21 12.85
C ILE A 133 19.37 0.60 14.07
N HIS A 134 19.09 1.76 14.63
CA HIS A 134 19.66 2.23 15.89
C HIS A 134 18.55 2.64 16.85
N THR A 135 18.10 1.70 17.67
CA THR A 135 16.91 1.84 18.52
C THR A 135 16.99 3.05 19.47
N GLN A 136 18.13 3.27 20.13
CA GLN A 136 18.29 4.38 21.09
C GLN A 136 18.24 5.76 20.43
N ARG A 137 18.63 5.89 19.16
CA ARG A 137 18.55 7.12 18.37
C ARG A 137 17.31 7.16 17.49
N GLU A 138 16.50 6.11 17.53
CA GLU A 138 15.30 5.95 16.73
C GLU A 138 15.56 6.17 15.21
N ILE A 139 16.69 5.61 14.73
CA ILE A 139 17.08 5.69 13.32
C ILE A 139 16.75 4.36 12.66
N HIS A 140 15.94 4.41 11.60
CA HIS A 140 15.55 3.27 10.78
C HIS A 140 15.82 3.61 9.32
N LEU A 141 16.87 3.01 8.76
CA LEU A 141 17.25 3.21 7.35
C LEU A 141 17.04 1.92 6.57
N LEU A 142 16.40 2.06 5.42
CA LEU A 142 16.30 1.05 4.38
C LEU A 142 17.21 1.47 3.22
N ILE A 143 18.05 0.58 2.72
CA ILE A 143 18.99 0.84 1.62
C ILE A 143 18.58 -0.03 0.44
N GLN A 144 18.22 0.60 -0.65
CA GLN A 144 17.68 -0.08 -1.84
C GLN A 144 18.21 0.51 -3.14
N GLU A 145 17.92 -0.16 -4.24
CA GLU A 145 18.14 0.32 -5.59
C GLU A 145 17.42 1.66 -5.80
N TRP A 146 18.14 2.62 -6.39
CA TRP A 146 17.50 3.75 -7.03
C TRP A 146 17.33 3.43 -8.51
N ILE A 147 16.10 3.10 -8.91
CA ILE A 147 15.80 2.74 -10.29
C ILE A 147 16.04 3.95 -11.18
N LYS A 148 16.87 3.77 -12.20
CA LYS A 148 17.23 4.84 -13.14
C LYS A 148 16.02 5.19 -14.00
N THR A 149 15.78 6.48 -14.23
CA THR A 149 14.64 6.99 -15.02
C THR A 149 14.60 6.37 -16.43
N GLU A 150 15.77 6.15 -17.03
CA GLU A 150 15.89 5.49 -18.33
C GLU A 150 15.42 4.02 -18.36
N HIS A 151 15.16 3.41 -17.20
CA HIS A 151 14.64 2.05 -17.07
C HIS A 151 13.15 2.00 -16.69
N ILE A 152 12.51 3.16 -16.56
CA ILE A 152 11.11 3.30 -16.11
C ILE A 152 10.26 3.64 -17.33
N ALA A 153 9.24 2.81 -17.60
CA ALA A 153 8.22 3.07 -18.61
C ALA A 153 7.07 3.91 -18.04
N LEU A 154 6.66 3.66 -16.78
CA LEU A 154 5.59 4.39 -16.10
C LEU A 154 5.84 4.44 -14.59
N SER A 155 5.62 5.59 -13.98
CA SER A 155 5.68 5.79 -12.51
C SER A 155 4.84 7.00 -12.09
N ASN A 156 4.45 7.06 -10.81
CA ASN A 156 3.65 8.16 -10.23
C ASN A 156 2.43 8.49 -11.11
N SER A 157 1.67 7.45 -11.47
CA SER A 157 0.60 7.55 -12.47
C SER A 157 -0.80 7.44 -11.87
N GLU A 158 -0.96 7.85 -10.61
CA GLU A 158 -2.22 7.82 -9.87
C GLU A 158 -3.34 8.65 -10.52
N ASN A 159 -2.99 9.63 -11.35
CA ASN A 159 -3.92 10.48 -12.09
C ASN A 159 -3.97 10.18 -13.61
N GLN A 160 -3.43 9.04 -14.04
CA GLN A 160 -3.25 8.70 -15.45
C GLN A 160 -3.70 7.25 -15.74
N PRO A 161 -4.99 6.90 -15.46
CA PRO A 161 -5.50 5.55 -15.71
C PRO A 161 -5.34 5.13 -17.17
N GLU A 162 -5.41 6.07 -18.12
CA GLU A 162 -5.27 5.84 -19.56
C GLU A 162 -3.87 5.32 -19.96
N ASN A 163 -2.87 5.48 -19.12
CA ASN A 163 -1.52 4.97 -19.37
C ASN A 163 -1.35 3.50 -18.96
N TRP A 164 -2.34 2.92 -18.28
CA TRP A 164 -2.32 1.52 -17.88
C TRP A 164 -2.96 0.63 -18.93
N THR A 165 -2.16 -0.21 -19.58
CA THR A 165 -2.66 -1.23 -20.51
C THR A 165 -3.14 -2.46 -19.74
N ASP A 166 -4.05 -3.25 -20.35
CA ASP A 166 -4.53 -4.51 -19.76
C ASP A 166 -3.37 -5.44 -19.39
N ASP A 167 -2.36 -5.57 -20.25
CA ASP A 167 -1.17 -6.39 -19.98
C ASP A 167 -0.42 -5.91 -18.73
N TRP A 168 -0.26 -4.60 -18.55
CA TRP A 168 0.41 -4.05 -17.37
C TRP A 168 -0.41 -4.22 -16.10
N ILE A 169 -1.72 -4.08 -16.20
CA ILE A 169 -2.62 -4.38 -15.08
C ILE A 169 -2.49 -5.84 -14.69
N GLN A 170 -2.62 -6.78 -15.64
CA GLN A 170 -2.55 -8.22 -15.38
C GLN A 170 -1.21 -8.65 -14.78
N VAL A 171 -0.08 -8.20 -15.34
CA VAL A 171 1.24 -8.55 -14.80
C VAL A 171 1.47 -7.97 -13.40
N SER A 172 0.89 -6.80 -13.09
CA SER A 172 0.96 -6.21 -11.75
C SER A 172 0.13 -7.03 -10.75
N LEU A 173 -1.10 -7.42 -11.12
CA LEU A 173 -1.96 -8.28 -10.30
C LEU A 173 -1.33 -9.67 -10.06
N SER A 174 -0.73 -10.29 -11.06
CA SER A 174 -0.01 -11.56 -10.90
C SER A 174 1.25 -11.43 -10.04
N SER A 175 1.93 -10.29 -10.12
CA SER A 175 3.13 -10.03 -9.31
C SER A 175 2.80 -9.84 -7.83
N ILE A 176 1.76 -9.06 -7.50
CA ILE A 176 1.34 -8.89 -6.09
C ILE A 176 0.85 -10.22 -5.51
N GLN A 177 0.12 -11.03 -6.27
CA GLN A 177 -0.32 -12.35 -5.83
C GLN A 177 0.87 -13.28 -5.57
N THR A 178 1.91 -13.21 -6.41
CA THR A 178 3.16 -13.95 -6.16
C THR A 178 3.81 -13.51 -4.86
N ALA A 179 3.82 -12.20 -4.58
CA ALA A 179 4.31 -11.68 -3.30
C ALA A 179 3.48 -12.18 -2.11
N HIS A 180 2.14 -12.17 -2.19
CA HIS A 180 1.27 -12.71 -1.14
C HIS A 180 1.62 -14.16 -0.80
N LYS A 181 1.86 -15.00 -1.82
CA LYS A 181 2.27 -16.40 -1.61
C LYS A 181 3.64 -16.51 -0.94
N VAL A 182 4.62 -15.75 -1.41
CA VAL A 182 5.96 -15.75 -0.81
C VAL A 182 5.91 -15.32 0.65
N LEU A 183 5.05 -14.36 0.98
CA LEU A 183 4.90 -13.80 2.31
C LEU A 183 4.00 -14.62 3.25
N GLU A 184 3.38 -15.71 2.80
CA GLU A 184 2.37 -16.49 3.54
C GLU A 184 2.86 -16.97 4.92
N SER A 185 4.14 -17.35 5.04
CA SER A 185 4.73 -17.82 6.29
C SER A 185 5.28 -16.71 7.21
N LEU A 186 5.40 -15.49 6.69
CA LEU A 186 6.04 -14.39 7.42
C LEU A 186 5.27 -13.97 8.68
N PRO A 187 3.92 -13.88 8.69
CA PRO A 187 3.18 -13.53 9.90
C PRO A 187 3.38 -14.50 11.07
N GLN A 188 3.52 -15.81 10.80
CA GLN A 188 3.76 -16.79 11.83
C GLN A 188 5.17 -16.63 12.46
N SER A 189 6.15 -16.20 11.66
CA SER A 189 7.52 -15.99 12.14
C SER A 189 7.71 -14.61 12.81
N ARG A 190 6.85 -13.64 12.49
CA ARG A 190 6.89 -12.26 13.01
C ARG A 190 5.50 -11.76 13.45
N PRO A 191 4.85 -12.46 14.40
CA PRO A 191 3.53 -12.07 14.92
C PRO A 191 3.57 -10.74 15.69
N ASP A 192 4.77 -10.28 16.06
CA ASP A 192 4.99 -8.98 16.66
C ASP A 192 4.78 -7.81 15.69
N LEU A 193 4.95 -8.03 14.38
CA LEU A 193 4.87 -7.00 13.35
C LEU A 193 3.57 -7.04 12.54
N PHE A 194 3.06 -8.24 12.26
CA PHE A 194 1.95 -8.42 11.33
C PHE A 194 0.71 -8.92 12.07
N ASN A 195 -0.25 -8.02 12.21
CA ASN A 195 -1.54 -8.28 12.83
C ASN A 195 -2.64 -8.26 11.78
N GLU A 196 -3.73 -8.95 12.08
CA GLU A 196 -4.95 -8.88 11.31
C GLU A 196 -5.59 -7.51 11.50
N PHE A 197 -6.01 -6.91 10.37
CA PHE A 197 -6.73 -5.66 10.39
C PHE A 197 -8.18 -5.89 10.87
N LYS A 198 -8.57 -5.17 11.90
CA LYS A 198 -9.87 -5.30 12.56
C LYS A 198 -10.54 -3.93 12.69
N PRO A 199 -11.10 -3.40 11.61
CA PRO A 199 -11.69 -2.06 11.60
C PRO A 199 -12.81 -1.89 12.62
N TRP A 200 -13.50 -2.97 13.02
CA TRP A 200 -14.53 -2.92 14.06
C TRP A 200 -14.01 -2.53 15.45
N HIS A 201 -12.71 -2.60 15.71
CA HIS A 201 -12.11 -2.05 16.92
C HIS A 201 -12.05 -0.51 16.93
N SER A 202 -12.39 0.13 15.82
CA SER A 202 -12.31 1.59 15.62
C SER A 202 -13.55 2.13 14.90
N LEU A 203 -14.73 1.52 15.11
CA LEU A 203 -15.97 1.87 14.41
C LEU A 203 -16.36 3.35 14.55
N ASN A 204 -16.14 3.94 15.73
CA ASN A 204 -16.41 5.35 15.96
C ASN A 204 -15.50 6.28 15.16
N LEU A 205 -14.25 5.87 14.88
CA LEU A 205 -13.34 6.61 14.01
C LEU A 205 -13.81 6.53 12.55
N TYR A 206 -14.04 5.32 12.04
CA TYR A 206 -14.44 5.13 10.64
C TYR A 206 -15.85 5.66 10.37
N GLY A 207 -16.79 5.51 11.33
CA GLY A 207 -18.10 6.15 11.24
C GLY A 207 -18.03 7.68 11.22
N LYS A 208 -17.10 8.28 11.99
CA LYS A 208 -16.87 9.75 11.94
C LYS A 208 -16.31 10.17 10.59
N LEU A 209 -15.34 9.44 10.03
CA LEU A 209 -14.80 9.71 8.70
C LEU A 209 -15.89 9.62 7.62
N MET A 210 -16.69 8.54 7.65
CA MET A 210 -17.80 8.35 6.71
C MET A 210 -18.86 9.45 6.82
N ASN A 211 -19.20 9.89 8.03
CA ASN A 211 -20.16 10.97 8.22
C ASN A 211 -19.65 12.29 7.64
N ILE A 212 -18.36 12.64 7.85
CA ILE A 212 -17.77 13.83 7.25
C ILE A 212 -17.78 13.69 5.71
N LEU A 213 -17.40 12.53 5.18
CA LEU A 213 -17.44 12.27 3.73
C LEU A 213 -18.87 12.45 3.15
N ILE A 214 -19.88 11.92 3.80
CA ILE A 214 -21.27 12.03 3.38
C ILE A 214 -21.72 13.51 3.42
N GLU A 215 -21.36 14.27 4.47
CA GLU A 215 -21.68 15.69 4.61
C GLU A 215 -21.03 16.55 3.54
N GLU A 216 -19.80 16.23 3.13
CA GLU A 216 -19.04 16.96 2.10
C GLU A 216 -19.34 16.49 0.66
N CYS A 217 -19.99 15.34 0.49
CA CYS A 217 -20.28 14.77 -0.83
C CYS A 217 -21.38 15.58 -1.54
N ALA A 218 -21.08 16.03 -2.77
CA ALA A 218 -22.03 16.80 -3.58
C ALA A 218 -22.92 15.92 -4.48
N ASP A 219 -22.54 14.67 -4.71
CA ASP A 219 -23.25 13.74 -5.60
C ASP A 219 -24.29 12.93 -4.81
N ILE A 220 -25.57 13.08 -5.17
CA ILE A 220 -26.68 12.45 -4.44
C ILE A 220 -26.69 10.92 -4.58
N ASP A 221 -26.25 10.39 -5.73
CA ASP A 221 -26.18 8.94 -5.96
C ASP A 221 -25.04 8.31 -5.13
N HIS A 222 -23.95 9.04 -4.95
CA HIS A 222 -22.87 8.65 -4.06
C HIS A 222 -23.29 8.68 -2.59
N ILE A 223 -24.09 9.66 -2.17
CA ILE A 223 -24.56 9.79 -0.78
C ILE A 223 -25.32 8.54 -0.33
N GLU A 224 -26.26 8.04 -1.14
CA GLU A 224 -27.04 6.85 -0.81
C GLU A 224 -26.13 5.63 -0.63
N ALA A 225 -25.25 5.37 -1.58
CA ALA A 225 -24.30 4.28 -1.52
C ALA A 225 -23.35 4.39 -0.28
N LEU A 226 -22.89 5.60 0.05
CA LEU A 226 -22.03 5.84 1.21
C LEU A 226 -22.79 5.63 2.53
N GLN A 227 -24.09 5.98 2.59
CA GLN A 227 -24.93 5.73 3.76
C GLN A 227 -25.12 4.22 4.01
N ASP A 228 -25.34 3.44 2.96
CA ASP A 228 -25.48 1.98 3.05
C ASP A 228 -24.18 1.32 3.51
N ILE A 229 -23.05 1.75 2.94
CA ILE A 229 -21.72 1.27 3.37
C ILE A 229 -21.45 1.67 4.84
N ASN A 230 -21.77 2.90 5.23
CA ASN A 230 -21.60 3.36 6.61
C ASN A 230 -22.47 2.54 7.59
N ALA A 231 -23.72 2.23 7.21
CA ALA A 231 -24.60 1.38 8.01
C ALA A 231 -24.02 -0.05 8.19
N SER A 232 -23.37 -0.60 7.16
CA SER A 232 -22.73 -1.92 7.20
C SER A 232 -21.55 -2.01 8.17
N LEU A 233 -20.99 -0.89 8.63
CA LEU A 233 -19.95 -0.90 9.66
C LEU A 233 -20.41 -1.59 10.96
N LEU A 234 -21.70 -1.55 11.29
CA LEU A 234 -22.25 -2.15 12.49
C LEU A 234 -22.24 -3.68 12.48
N THR A 235 -22.28 -4.29 11.28
CA THR A 235 -22.25 -5.75 11.10
C THR A 235 -20.90 -6.27 10.61
N LEU A 236 -19.93 -5.38 10.40
CA LEU A 236 -18.65 -5.67 9.75
C LEU A 236 -17.89 -6.84 10.38
N GLU A 237 -17.88 -6.97 11.72
CA GLU A 237 -17.21 -8.08 12.41
C GLU A 237 -17.89 -9.42 12.09
N SER A 238 -19.23 -9.48 12.17
CA SER A 238 -19.97 -10.72 11.87
C SER A 238 -19.90 -11.08 10.40
N ASP A 239 -19.97 -10.09 9.52
CA ASP A 239 -19.91 -10.30 8.07
C ASP A 239 -18.51 -10.81 7.65
N GLN A 240 -17.45 -10.20 8.21
CA GLN A 240 -16.09 -10.68 7.94
C GLN A 240 -15.85 -12.08 8.50
N ALA A 241 -16.44 -12.42 9.66
CA ALA A 241 -16.34 -13.77 10.23
C ALA A 241 -17.08 -14.83 9.40
N ALA A 242 -18.10 -14.44 8.64
CA ALA A 242 -18.84 -15.33 7.74
C ALA A 242 -18.10 -15.64 6.44
N VAL A 243 -17.14 -14.81 6.03
CA VAL A 243 -16.33 -15.02 4.82
C VAL A 243 -15.30 -16.11 5.07
N ARG A 244 -15.37 -17.19 4.28
CA ARG A 244 -14.46 -18.33 4.40
C ARG A 244 -13.15 -18.17 3.60
N TRP A 245 -13.02 -17.13 2.77
CA TRP A 245 -11.81 -16.90 1.99
C TRP A 245 -10.61 -16.64 2.92
N PRO A 246 -9.45 -17.28 2.66
CA PRO A 246 -8.30 -17.11 3.54
C PRO A 246 -7.68 -15.71 3.41
N LYS A 247 -7.26 -15.17 4.53
CA LYS A 247 -6.47 -13.94 4.61
C LYS A 247 -4.99 -14.22 4.33
N SER A 248 -4.29 -13.22 3.86
CA SER A 248 -2.84 -13.24 3.62
C SER A 248 -2.18 -11.97 4.14
N LEU A 249 -0.86 -11.94 4.15
CA LEU A 249 -0.12 -10.69 4.32
C LEU A 249 -0.22 -9.91 3.01
N ILE A 250 -0.90 -8.77 3.05
CA ILE A 250 -1.16 -7.88 1.91
C ILE A 250 -0.26 -6.65 1.97
N HIS A 251 -0.11 -5.95 0.85
CA HIS A 251 0.61 -4.69 0.75
C HIS A 251 -0.11 -3.55 1.46
N ASN A 252 -1.43 -3.51 1.31
CA ASN A 252 -2.33 -2.50 1.90
C ASN A 252 -2.02 -1.03 1.52
N ASP A 253 -1.31 -0.81 0.44
CA ASP A 253 -1.12 0.48 -0.26
C ASP A 253 -0.67 0.18 -1.71
N PHE A 254 -1.26 -0.87 -2.31
CA PHE A 254 -0.93 -1.33 -3.64
C PHE A 254 -1.64 -0.48 -4.69
N ASN A 255 -1.00 0.61 -5.09
CA ASN A 255 -1.52 1.57 -6.06
C ASN A 255 -0.39 2.17 -6.92
N PRO A 256 -0.67 2.92 -8.00
CA PRO A 256 0.33 3.45 -8.94
C PRO A 256 1.40 4.37 -8.36
N ARG A 257 1.27 4.83 -7.13
CA ARG A 257 2.35 5.56 -6.43
C ARG A 257 3.42 4.62 -5.90
N ASN A 258 3.04 3.34 -5.67
CA ASN A 258 3.90 2.30 -5.10
C ASN A 258 4.18 1.17 -6.10
N VAL A 259 3.75 1.34 -7.35
CA VAL A 259 4.01 0.43 -8.46
C VAL A 259 4.54 1.23 -9.64
N LEU A 260 5.76 0.94 -10.09
CA LEU A 260 6.26 1.43 -11.36
C LEU A 260 6.39 0.29 -12.37
N MET A 261 6.29 0.62 -13.64
CA MET A 261 6.56 -0.31 -14.74
C MET A 261 7.97 -0.07 -15.28
N ARG A 262 8.78 -1.14 -15.32
CA ARG A 262 10.09 -1.10 -15.98
C ARG A 262 9.93 -1.20 -17.50
N ASN A 263 10.91 -0.70 -18.28
CA ASN A 263 10.93 -0.85 -19.74
C ASN A 263 10.87 -2.32 -20.20
N SER A 264 11.22 -3.25 -19.33
CA SER A 264 11.09 -4.70 -19.58
C SER A 264 9.64 -5.21 -19.53
N GLY A 265 8.66 -4.36 -19.18
CA GLY A 265 7.28 -4.76 -18.93
C GLY A 265 7.04 -5.40 -17.53
N MET A 266 8.09 -5.48 -16.70
CA MET A 266 7.96 -6.01 -15.33
C MET A 266 7.58 -4.89 -14.36
N PRO A 267 6.60 -5.10 -13.45
CA PRO A 267 6.32 -4.16 -12.39
C PRO A 267 7.45 -4.17 -11.35
N CYS A 268 7.55 -3.07 -10.62
CA CYS A 268 8.37 -2.97 -9.43
C CYS A 268 7.50 -2.42 -8.31
N ILE A 269 7.21 -3.25 -7.32
CA ILE A 269 6.33 -2.99 -6.18
C ILE A 269 7.20 -2.57 -5.00
N TYR A 270 6.90 -1.43 -4.40
CA TYR A 270 7.68 -0.89 -3.28
C TYR A 270 6.78 -0.23 -2.24
N ASP A 271 7.37 0.18 -1.11
CA ASP A 271 6.68 0.85 0.02
C ASP A 271 5.70 -0.06 0.79
N TRP A 272 6.19 -1.19 1.28
CA TRP A 272 5.46 -2.18 2.07
C TRP A 272 5.21 -1.77 3.53
N GLU A 273 5.30 -0.49 3.86
CA GLU A 273 5.23 -0.03 5.25
C GLU A 273 3.87 -0.21 5.92
N LEU A 274 2.79 -0.28 5.12
CA LEU A 274 1.44 -0.46 5.61
C LEU A 274 0.96 -1.92 5.58
N ALA A 275 1.83 -2.86 5.24
CA ALA A 275 1.48 -4.27 5.14
C ALA A 275 0.80 -4.81 6.41
N MET A 276 -0.24 -5.61 6.22
CA MET A 276 -1.06 -6.22 7.29
C MET A 276 -1.70 -7.52 6.83
N ILE A 277 -2.34 -8.24 7.73
CA ILE A 277 -3.10 -9.44 7.38
C ILE A 277 -4.56 -9.04 7.09
N ASP A 278 -4.98 -9.27 5.83
CA ASP A 278 -6.35 -9.05 5.38
C ASP A 278 -6.65 -9.92 4.14
N PHE A 279 -7.83 -9.78 3.54
CA PHE A 279 -8.18 -10.43 2.29
C PHE A 279 -7.29 -9.93 1.14
N PRO A 280 -6.68 -10.83 0.35
CA PRO A 280 -5.80 -10.43 -0.76
C PRO A 280 -6.53 -9.59 -1.83
N GLN A 281 -7.85 -9.70 -1.92
CA GLN A 281 -8.70 -8.87 -2.77
C GLN A 281 -8.57 -7.37 -2.46
N ARG A 282 -8.16 -6.99 -1.25
CA ARG A 282 -7.95 -5.60 -0.87
C ARG A 282 -6.92 -4.89 -1.76
N ASP A 283 -5.76 -5.52 -1.99
CA ASP A 283 -4.73 -4.98 -2.88
C ASP A 283 -5.24 -4.89 -4.32
N ILE A 284 -5.99 -5.90 -4.79
CA ILE A 284 -6.54 -5.91 -6.14
C ILE A 284 -7.53 -4.77 -6.34
N ILE A 285 -8.46 -4.59 -5.40
CA ILE A 285 -9.45 -3.52 -5.40
C ILE A 285 -8.78 -2.14 -5.37
N GLU A 286 -7.83 -1.94 -4.47
CA GLU A 286 -7.11 -0.68 -4.39
C GLU A 286 -6.39 -0.36 -5.70
N PHE A 287 -5.63 -1.30 -6.25
CA PHE A 287 -4.93 -1.08 -7.51
C PHE A 287 -5.88 -0.77 -8.67
N LEU A 288 -6.93 -1.56 -8.83
CA LEU A 288 -7.91 -1.36 -9.89
C LEU A 288 -8.65 -0.03 -9.73
N SER A 289 -8.91 0.45 -8.51
CA SER A 289 -9.55 1.75 -8.30
C SER A 289 -8.72 2.92 -8.86
N PHE A 290 -7.40 2.78 -8.91
CA PHE A 290 -6.50 3.78 -9.48
C PHE A 290 -6.29 3.66 -10.99
N VAL A 291 -6.26 2.43 -11.52
CA VAL A 291 -5.88 2.19 -12.93
C VAL A 291 -7.07 2.05 -13.87
N LEU A 292 -8.28 1.88 -13.35
CA LEU A 292 -9.49 1.87 -14.18
C LEU A 292 -10.04 3.30 -14.35
N PRO A 293 -10.55 3.65 -15.55
CA PRO A 293 -11.29 4.91 -15.76
C PRO A 293 -12.66 4.84 -15.07
N GLU A 294 -13.30 5.98 -14.83
CA GLU A 294 -14.63 6.02 -14.16
C GLU A 294 -15.71 5.25 -14.91
N ASP A 295 -15.63 5.23 -16.24
CA ASP A 295 -16.60 4.57 -17.13
C ASP A 295 -16.23 3.12 -17.48
N PHE A 296 -15.32 2.48 -16.70
CA PHE A 296 -14.91 1.08 -16.94
C PHE A 296 -16.12 0.14 -17.04
N SER A 297 -16.01 -0.91 -17.87
CA SER A 297 -17.10 -1.88 -18.02
C SER A 297 -17.14 -2.87 -16.84
N ALA A 298 -18.35 -3.25 -16.41
CA ALA A 298 -18.53 -4.32 -15.41
C ALA A 298 -17.85 -5.62 -15.85
N GLN A 299 -17.92 -5.94 -17.16
CA GLN A 299 -17.31 -7.13 -17.71
C GLN A 299 -15.79 -7.14 -17.56
N SER A 300 -15.10 -6.02 -17.87
CA SER A 300 -13.63 -5.95 -17.73
C SER A 300 -13.20 -6.05 -16.27
N PHE A 301 -13.91 -5.37 -15.36
CA PHE A 301 -13.62 -5.49 -13.92
C PHE A 301 -13.79 -6.91 -13.41
N MET A 302 -14.92 -7.56 -13.73
CA MET A 302 -15.17 -8.94 -13.32
C MET A 302 -14.16 -9.93 -13.94
N LEU A 303 -13.65 -9.63 -15.15
CA LEU A 303 -12.58 -10.43 -15.76
C LEU A 303 -11.30 -10.39 -14.91
N TYR A 304 -10.84 -9.21 -14.47
CA TYR A 304 -9.67 -9.10 -13.58
C TYR A 304 -9.85 -9.87 -12.27
N LEU A 305 -11.03 -9.76 -11.63
CA LEU A 305 -11.34 -10.53 -10.42
C LEU A 305 -11.32 -12.03 -10.68
N LYS A 306 -11.88 -12.47 -11.80
CA LYS A 306 -11.93 -13.88 -12.16
C LYS A 306 -10.55 -14.45 -12.50
N GLU A 307 -9.72 -13.71 -13.19
CA GLU A 307 -8.33 -14.11 -13.49
C GLU A 307 -7.51 -14.24 -12.21
N HIS A 308 -7.61 -13.27 -11.31
CA HIS A 308 -6.96 -13.35 -10.01
C HIS A 308 -7.46 -14.56 -9.20
N TYR A 309 -8.75 -14.84 -9.18
CA TYR A 309 -9.31 -16.03 -8.55
C TYR A 309 -8.73 -17.32 -9.16
N LEU A 310 -8.74 -17.44 -10.48
CA LEU A 310 -8.25 -18.64 -11.19
C LEU A 310 -6.76 -18.88 -10.92
N GLU A 311 -5.96 -17.83 -10.86
CA GLU A 311 -4.54 -17.92 -10.53
C GLU A 311 -4.32 -18.46 -9.10
N ILE A 312 -5.14 -18.03 -8.11
CA ILE A 312 -5.09 -18.57 -6.75
C ILE A 312 -5.46 -20.06 -6.75
N VAL A 313 -6.55 -20.43 -7.40
CA VAL A 313 -7.02 -21.81 -7.46
C VAL A 313 -6.00 -22.73 -8.14
N GLN A 314 -5.44 -22.29 -9.27
CA GLN A 314 -4.41 -23.03 -9.98
C GLN A 314 -3.16 -23.29 -9.13
N ARG A 315 -2.75 -22.29 -8.35
CA ARG A 315 -1.57 -22.40 -7.46
C ARG A 315 -1.81 -23.29 -6.24
N LYS A 316 -3.04 -23.33 -5.71
CA LYS A 316 -3.40 -24.20 -4.58
C LYS A 316 -3.59 -25.67 -4.97
N GLY A 317 -3.79 -25.95 -6.24
CA GLY A 317 -3.94 -27.32 -6.77
C GLY A 317 -5.29 -27.96 -6.48
N PRO A 318 -5.47 -29.24 -6.85
CA PRO A 318 -6.69 -29.98 -6.65
C PRO A 318 -7.00 -30.13 -5.15
N GLY A 319 -8.23 -29.79 -4.75
CA GLY A 319 -8.71 -29.79 -3.35
C GLY A 319 -9.01 -28.41 -2.78
N HIS A 320 -8.83 -27.35 -3.55
CA HIS A 320 -9.34 -26.02 -3.17
C HIS A 320 -10.87 -26.00 -3.38
N GLU A 321 -11.62 -25.99 -2.27
CA GLU A 321 -13.09 -26.14 -2.29
C GLU A 321 -13.86 -24.83 -2.41
N LEU A 322 -13.17 -23.66 -2.31
CA LEU A 322 -13.84 -22.36 -2.32
C LEU A 322 -14.09 -21.88 -3.75
N GLY A 323 -15.37 -21.68 -4.06
CA GLY A 323 -15.83 -21.19 -5.36
C GLY A 323 -15.61 -19.68 -5.56
N PHE A 324 -15.90 -19.22 -6.78
CA PHE A 324 -15.80 -17.79 -7.12
C PHE A 324 -16.76 -16.92 -6.31
N GLU A 325 -17.91 -17.42 -5.90
CA GLU A 325 -18.85 -16.72 -5.00
C GLU A 325 -18.18 -16.37 -3.65
N GLU A 326 -17.45 -17.30 -3.03
CA GLU A 326 -16.72 -17.02 -1.78
C GLU A 326 -15.58 -16.01 -2.00
N TYR A 327 -14.95 -16.03 -3.17
CA TYR A 327 -13.99 -15.01 -3.57
C TYR A 327 -14.65 -13.63 -3.68
N LEU A 328 -15.84 -13.54 -4.26
CA LEU A 328 -16.59 -12.28 -4.39
C LEU A 328 -17.06 -11.75 -3.03
N LYS A 329 -17.47 -12.62 -2.09
CA LYS A 329 -17.77 -12.21 -0.71
C LYS A 329 -16.56 -11.56 -0.02
N ALA A 330 -15.37 -12.10 -0.24
CA ALA A 330 -14.14 -11.51 0.27
C ALA A 330 -13.82 -10.17 -0.45
N ALA A 331 -14.10 -10.08 -1.75
CA ALA A 331 -13.93 -8.83 -2.51
C ALA A 331 -14.92 -7.75 -2.06
N GLU A 332 -16.18 -8.11 -1.77
CA GLU A 332 -17.18 -7.22 -1.20
C GLU A 332 -16.72 -6.65 0.16
N MET A 333 -16.24 -7.53 1.03
CA MET A 333 -15.70 -7.13 2.32
C MET A 333 -14.48 -6.21 2.17
N ALA A 334 -13.58 -6.54 1.24
CA ALA A 334 -12.38 -5.75 0.96
C ALA A 334 -12.75 -4.34 0.45
N ILE A 335 -13.74 -4.20 -0.45
CA ILE A 335 -14.12 -2.89 -0.97
C ILE A 335 -14.85 -2.04 0.06
N LYS A 336 -15.74 -2.61 0.87
CA LYS A 336 -16.41 -1.90 1.98
C LYS A 336 -15.37 -1.34 2.96
N THR A 337 -14.42 -2.17 3.39
CA THR A 337 -13.34 -1.72 4.28
C THR A 337 -12.40 -0.72 3.62
N TYR A 338 -12.13 -0.85 2.31
CA TYR A 338 -11.35 0.11 1.56
C TYR A 338 -12.01 1.49 1.51
N ILE A 339 -13.30 1.55 1.20
CA ILE A 339 -14.05 2.81 1.18
C ILE A 339 -14.07 3.44 2.57
N CYS A 340 -14.44 2.67 3.61
CA CYS A 340 -14.56 3.19 4.97
C CYS A 340 -13.23 3.65 5.59
N CYS A 341 -12.13 2.95 5.33
CA CYS A 341 -10.89 3.16 6.07
C CYS A 341 -9.84 3.95 5.29
N ARG A 342 -9.85 3.86 3.94
CA ARG A 342 -8.83 4.48 3.12
C ARG A 342 -9.39 5.60 2.23
N VAL A 343 -10.42 5.33 1.44
CA VAL A 343 -11.00 6.33 0.53
C VAL A 343 -11.60 7.48 1.32
N SER A 344 -12.35 7.19 2.38
CA SER A 344 -12.88 8.20 3.31
C SER A 344 -11.77 9.08 3.89
N PHE A 345 -10.62 8.49 4.21
CA PHE A 345 -9.48 9.26 4.72
C PHE A 345 -8.85 10.15 3.64
N TYR A 346 -8.75 9.70 2.38
CA TYR A 346 -8.29 10.53 1.27
C TYR A 346 -9.21 11.73 1.07
N GLU A 347 -10.52 11.51 0.98
CA GLU A 347 -11.53 12.56 0.79
C GLU A 347 -11.51 13.57 1.95
N VAL A 348 -11.60 13.10 3.17
CA VAL A 348 -11.62 13.97 4.37
C VAL A 348 -10.32 14.75 4.51
N SER A 349 -9.15 14.11 4.32
CA SER A 349 -7.88 14.82 4.36
C SER A 349 -7.68 15.75 3.15
N GLY A 350 -8.35 15.47 2.03
CA GLY A 350 -8.42 16.29 0.83
C GLY A 350 -9.01 17.69 1.07
N ILE A 351 -9.81 17.87 2.12
CA ILE A 351 -10.34 19.19 2.53
C ILE A 351 -9.21 20.19 2.78
N VAL A 352 -8.08 19.73 3.31
CA VAL A 352 -6.92 20.58 3.63
C VAL A 352 -5.71 20.34 2.73
N ALA A 353 -5.56 19.15 2.14
CA ALA A 353 -4.35 18.76 1.42
C ALA A 353 -4.52 18.59 -0.10
N LYS A 354 -5.73 18.68 -0.63
CA LYS A 354 -6.13 18.47 -2.04
C LYS A 354 -5.40 17.32 -2.73
N TYR A 355 -6.10 16.21 -2.87
CA TYR A 355 -5.63 15.05 -3.64
C TYR A 355 -6.44 14.98 -4.93
N ASP A 356 -5.85 15.34 -6.06
CA ASP A 356 -6.54 15.40 -7.37
C ASP A 356 -7.10 14.04 -7.82
N PHE A 357 -6.54 12.94 -7.29
CA PHE A 357 -7.00 11.59 -7.60
C PHE A 357 -8.24 11.16 -6.80
N SER A 358 -8.51 11.77 -5.64
CA SER A 358 -9.40 11.20 -4.64
C SER A 358 -10.87 11.16 -5.09
N PRO A 359 -11.46 12.18 -5.75
CA PRO A 359 -12.84 12.08 -6.22
C PRO A 359 -13.05 10.95 -7.24
N ARG A 360 -12.08 10.72 -8.14
CA ARG A 360 -12.13 9.64 -9.12
C ARG A 360 -12.06 8.27 -8.41
N ILE A 361 -11.17 8.12 -7.43
CA ILE A 361 -11.05 6.87 -6.68
C ILE A 361 -12.34 6.55 -5.94
N LEU A 362 -13.01 7.55 -5.37
CA LEU A 362 -14.31 7.37 -4.73
C LEU A 362 -15.35 6.86 -5.74
N ALA A 363 -15.52 7.54 -6.88
CA ALA A 363 -16.49 7.16 -7.91
C ALA A 363 -16.22 5.73 -8.43
N VAL A 364 -14.97 5.41 -8.76
CA VAL A 364 -14.56 4.07 -9.23
C VAL A 364 -14.83 3.01 -8.15
N SER A 365 -14.52 3.29 -6.89
CA SER A 365 -14.72 2.34 -5.78
C SER A 365 -16.20 2.06 -5.54
N LEU A 366 -17.06 3.09 -5.57
CA LEU A 366 -18.51 2.91 -5.42
C LEU A 366 -19.09 2.09 -6.59
N ARG A 367 -18.65 2.34 -7.81
CA ARG A 367 -19.05 1.55 -8.98
C ARG A 367 -18.59 0.08 -8.86
N MET A 368 -17.38 -0.18 -8.41
CA MET A 368 -16.90 -1.55 -8.15
C MET A 368 -17.76 -2.25 -7.10
N HIS A 369 -18.11 -1.56 -6.02
CA HIS A 369 -18.98 -2.10 -4.98
C HIS A 369 -20.34 -2.50 -5.55
N GLN A 370 -21.00 -1.63 -6.29
CA GLN A 370 -22.30 -1.91 -6.94
C GLN A 370 -22.23 -3.14 -7.87
N ILE A 371 -21.15 -3.28 -8.65
CA ILE A 371 -20.97 -4.44 -9.55
C ILE A 371 -20.85 -5.73 -8.75
N ILE A 372 -20.00 -5.76 -7.71
CA ILE A 372 -19.81 -6.97 -6.87
C ILE A 372 -21.11 -7.35 -6.18
N GLU A 373 -21.82 -6.38 -5.62
CA GLU A 373 -23.10 -6.61 -4.94
C GLU A 373 -24.15 -7.19 -5.91
N SER A 374 -24.26 -6.62 -7.12
CA SER A 374 -25.17 -7.15 -8.16
C SER A 374 -24.83 -8.57 -8.57
N GLU A 375 -23.55 -8.90 -8.71
CA GLU A 375 -23.11 -10.27 -9.04
C GLU A 375 -23.44 -11.28 -7.93
N LEU A 376 -23.26 -10.88 -6.67
CA LEU A 376 -23.61 -11.72 -5.51
C LEU A 376 -25.12 -11.93 -5.34
N GLN A 377 -25.96 -10.96 -5.73
CA GLN A 377 -27.41 -11.10 -5.71
C GLN A 377 -27.92 -12.03 -6.81
N ASN A 378 -27.17 -12.18 -7.91
CA ASN A 378 -27.53 -13.01 -9.07
C ASN A 378 -26.94 -14.43 -9.00
N ALA A 379 -26.07 -14.74 -8.05
CA ALA A 379 -25.40 -16.04 -7.86
C ALA A 379 -26.22 -17.00 -6.98
#